data_6202eb0ddc06a2f2aca3340b13b2f76b
#
_entry.id   6202eb0ddc06a2f2aca3340b13b2f76b
#
_cell.length_a   1.000
_cell.length_b   1.000
_cell.length_c   1.000
_cell.angle_alpha   90.00
_cell.angle_beta   90.00
_cell.angle_gamma   90.00
#
_symmetry.space_group_name_H-M   'P 1'
#
loop_
_entity.id
_entity.type
_entity.pdbx_description
1 polymer ?
#
loop_
_entity_poly.entity_id
_entity_poly.type
_entity_poly.pdbx_seq_one_letter_code
_entity_poly.pdbx_strand_id
1 'polypeptide(L)'
;MKILFYSVLISISISCHSSKYKAPDNLISEEKMVDVLIDFMIINAAQGSNKKILEATIKNPVQYIFKKHNIDSLQFENSNEYYVHNVEVYNSIYERVKKSLEAQMKIAESELEIENRKLDSLRKIKKNSSILISVDTLKGLRKRLKKNVDTTVQ
;
A
#
# COMPACT_ATOMS: atom_id res chain seq x y z
N MET A 1 10.30 -10.89 -62.98
CA MET A 1 11.05 -10.95 -61.71
C MET A 1 10.45 -10.07 -60.59
N LYS A 2 10.06 -8.82 -60.83
CA LYS A 2 9.48 -7.92 -59.82
C LYS A 2 8.17 -8.44 -59.18
N ILE A 3 7.29 -9.04 -59.98
CA ILE A 3 5.99 -9.58 -59.51
C ILE A 3 6.17 -10.78 -58.57
N LEU A 4 7.15 -11.63 -58.81
CA LEU A 4 7.51 -12.75 -57.96
C LEU A 4 8.01 -12.28 -56.59
N PHE A 5 8.78 -11.19 -56.54
CA PHE A 5 9.25 -10.58 -55.28
C PHE A 5 8.11 -10.03 -54.42
N TYR A 6 7.13 -9.37 -55.05
CA TYR A 6 5.94 -8.86 -54.33
C TYR A 6 5.04 -10.00 -53.81
N SER A 7 4.92 -11.09 -54.55
CA SER A 7 4.15 -12.27 -54.14
C SER A 7 4.76 -12.94 -52.89
N VAL A 8 6.08 -13.05 -52.81
CA VAL A 8 6.79 -13.61 -51.63
C VAL A 8 6.67 -12.68 -50.42
N LEU A 9 6.71 -11.35 -50.63
CA LEU A 9 6.60 -10.38 -49.54
C LEU A 9 5.20 -10.39 -48.89
N ILE A 10 4.15 -10.59 -49.70
CA ILE A 10 2.75 -10.67 -49.20
C ILE A 10 2.49 -11.98 -48.44
N SER A 11 3.17 -13.07 -48.78
CA SER A 11 3.01 -14.37 -48.11
C SER A 11 3.55 -14.41 -46.68
N ILE A 12 4.46 -13.54 -46.32
CA ILE A 12 5.10 -13.47 -44.99
C ILE A 12 4.19 -12.76 -43.95
N SER A 13 3.21 -11.97 -44.43
CA SER A 13 2.35 -11.14 -43.55
C SER A 13 1.23 -11.92 -42.85
N ILE A 14 0.97 -13.19 -43.19
CA ILE A 14 -0.21 -13.95 -42.71
C ILE A 14 0.14 -14.91 -41.55
N SER A 15 1.39 -14.91 -41.07
CA SER A 15 1.84 -15.86 -40.02
C SER A 15 1.61 -15.35 -38.59
N CYS A 16 0.58 -14.53 -38.34
CA CYS A 16 0.18 -14.22 -36.97
C CYS A 16 -0.82 -15.28 -36.49
N HIS A 17 -0.32 -16.49 -36.21
CA HIS A 17 -1.10 -17.55 -35.60
C HIS A 17 -1.12 -17.32 -34.08
N SER A 18 -2.18 -16.69 -33.59
CA SER A 18 -2.46 -16.65 -32.14
C SER A 18 -2.89 -18.04 -31.68
N SER A 19 -1.94 -18.87 -31.30
CA SER A 19 -2.24 -20.10 -30.60
C SER A 19 -2.92 -19.73 -29.28
N LYS A 20 -4.20 -20.08 -29.10
CA LYS A 20 -4.89 -19.89 -27.82
C LYS A 20 -4.14 -20.71 -26.78
N TYR A 21 -3.49 -20.03 -25.87
CA TYR A 21 -2.79 -20.69 -24.76
C TYR A 21 -3.86 -21.39 -23.89
N LYS A 22 -3.69 -22.71 -23.67
CA LYS A 22 -4.67 -23.49 -22.92
C LYS A 22 -4.60 -23.13 -21.44
N ALA A 23 -5.75 -22.85 -20.84
CA ALA A 23 -5.82 -22.63 -19.40
C ALA A 23 -5.32 -23.85 -18.62
N PRO A 24 -4.49 -23.69 -17.60
CA PRO A 24 -4.08 -24.79 -16.72
C PRO A 24 -5.28 -25.28 -15.89
N ASP A 25 -5.28 -26.57 -15.53
CA ASP A 25 -6.39 -27.20 -14.80
C ASP A 25 -6.62 -26.55 -13.40
N ASN A 26 -5.56 -25.99 -12.82
CA ASN A 26 -5.57 -25.29 -11.53
C ASN A 26 -5.46 -23.77 -11.68
N LEU A 27 -6.03 -23.19 -12.73
CA LEU A 27 -5.99 -21.76 -12.98
C LEU A 27 -6.48 -20.96 -11.76
N ILE A 28 -5.71 -19.99 -11.33
CA ILE A 28 -6.14 -19.00 -10.33
C ILE A 28 -7.21 -18.12 -10.98
N SER A 29 -8.37 -17.95 -10.33
CA SER A 29 -9.42 -17.07 -10.86
C SER A 29 -8.93 -15.62 -10.98
N GLU A 30 -9.54 -14.83 -11.87
CA GLU A 30 -9.16 -13.41 -12.06
C GLU A 30 -9.26 -12.61 -10.77
N GLU A 31 -10.33 -12.82 -9.98
CA GLU A 31 -10.53 -12.16 -8.68
C GLU A 31 -9.36 -12.44 -7.74
N LYS A 32 -9.03 -13.72 -7.60
CA LYS A 32 -7.94 -14.15 -6.73
C LYS A 32 -6.58 -13.69 -7.25
N MET A 33 -6.38 -13.64 -8.57
CA MET A 33 -5.15 -13.11 -9.17
C MET A 33 -5.01 -11.61 -8.88
N VAL A 34 -6.10 -10.83 -8.92
CA VAL A 34 -6.11 -9.42 -8.52
C VAL A 34 -5.64 -9.27 -7.08
N ASP A 35 -6.18 -10.05 -6.13
CA ASP A 35 -5.83 -9.98 -4.72
C ASP A 35 -4.36 -10.35 -4.48
N VAL A 36 -3.87 -11.39 -5.15
CA VAL A 36 -2.46 -11.81 -5.10
C VAL A 36 -1.53 -10.69 -5.59
N LEU A 37 -1.87 -10.07 -6.72
CA LEU A 37 -1.05 -9.00 -7.30
C LEU A 37 -1.07 -7.73 -6.45
N ILE A 38 -2.19 -7.40 -5.81
CA ILE A 38 -2.28 -6.30 -4.84
C ILE A 38 -1.30 -6.52 -3.69
N ASP A 39 -1.30 -7.72 -3.09
CA ASP A 39 -0.38 -8.04 -1.99
C ASP A 39 1.08 -7.97 -2.44
N PHE A 40 1.41 -8.44 -3.64
CA PHE A 40 2.76 -8.30 -4.20
C PHE A 40 3.16 -6.84 -4.34
N MET A 41 2.29 -5.97 -4.85
CA MET A 41 2.59 -4.54 -5.02
C MET A 41 2.77 -3.83 -3.68
N ILE A 42 1.91 -4.12 -2.69
CA ILE A 42 2.01 -3.54 -1.35
C ILE A 42 3.33 -3.97 -0.67
N ILE A 43 3.67 -5.25 -0.72
CA ILE A 43 4.91 -5.77 -0.11
C ILE A 43 6.14 -5.20 -0.81
N ASN A 44 6.13 -5.10 -2.14
CA ASN A 44 7.24 -4.48 -2.88
C ASN A 44 7.40 -3.00 -2.52
N ALA A 45 6.31 -2.25 -2.39
CA ALA A 45 6.34 -0.87 -1.94
C ALA A 45 6.90 -0.74 -0.51
N ALA A 46 6.49 -1.63 0.39
CA ALA A 46 7.00 -1.68 1.76
C ALA A 46 8.50 -2.02 1.83
N GLN A 47 9.00 -2.92 0.95
CA GLN A 47 10.44 -3.20 0.83
C GLN A 47 11.23 -1.94 0.41
N GLY A 48 10.69 -1.14 -0.50
CA GLY A 48 11.32 0.11 -0.94
C GLY A 48 11.33 1.18 0.15
N SER A 49 10.30 1.24 0.98
CA SER A 49 10.13 2.28 2.01
C SER A 49 10.82 1.95 3.32
N ASN A 50 10.67 0.73 3.83
CA ASN A 50 11.23 0.33 5.13
C ASN A 50 11.53 -1.18 5.22
N LYS A 51 12.57 -1.58 4.52
CA LYS A 51 13.02 -2.96 4.44
C LYS A 51 13.22 -3.64 5.81
N LYS A 52 13.80 -2.92 6.78
CA LYS A 52 14.08 -3.47 8.12
C LYS A 52 12.82 -3.86 8.88
N ILE A 53 11.78 -3.04 8.81
CA ILE A 53 10.50 -3.34 9.48
C ILE A 53 9.82 -4.52 8.77
N LEU A 54 9.83 -4.55 7.45
CA LEU A 54 9.24 -5.65 6.70
C LEU A 54 9.93 -6.98 7.01
N GLU A 55 11.27 -7.04 6.98
CA GLU A 55 12.05 -8.25 7.27
C GLU A 55 11.87 -8.74 8.71
N ALA A 56 11.68 -7.84 9.67
CA ALA A 56 11.37 -8.20 11.05
C ALA A 56 9.99 -8.87 11.19
N THR A 57 9.04 -8.52 10.30
CA THR A 57 7.66 -9.01 10.34
C THR A 57 7.45 -10.20 9.40
N ILE A 58 8.01 -10.14 8.20
CA ILE A 58 7.82 -11.13 7.12
C ILE A 58 9.19 -11.60 6.60
N LYS A 59 9.62 -12.79 7.02
CA LYS A 59 10.91 -13.34 6.62
C LYS A 59 10.99 -13.68 5.12
N ASN A 60 9.90 -14.20 4.56
CA ASN A 60 9.80 -14.55 3.13
C ASN A 60 8.50 -13.99 2.56
N PRO A 61 8.55 -12.82 1.94
CA PRO A 61 7.36 -12.15 1.41
C PRO A 61 6.58 -12.95 0.37
N VAL A 62 7.27 -13.60 -0.54
CA VAL A 62 6.65 -14.42 -1.61
C VAL A 62 5.90 -15.60 -1.01
N GLN A 63 6.55 -16.34 -0.12
CA GLN A 63 5.93 -17.48 0.54
C GLN A 63 4.77 -17.07 1.44
N TYR A 64 4.86 -15.92 2.09
CA TYR A 64 3.78 -15.33 2.87
C TYR A 64 2.54 -15.10 2.00
N ILE A 65 2.69 -14.46 0.82
CA ILE A 65 1.59 -14.21 -0.13
C ILE A 65 0.97 -15.52 -0.59
N PHE A 66 1.78 -16.48 -1.02
CA PHE A 66 1.27 -17.77 -1.49
C PHE A 66 0.47 -18.51 -0.41
N LYS A 67 0.99 -18.51 0.83
CA LYS A 67 0.29 -19.12 1.97
C LYS A 67 -1.03 -18.37 2.30
N LYS A 68 -1.02 -17.03 2.28
CA LYS A 68 -2.20 -16.20 2.52
C LYS A 68 -3.33 -16.52 1.56
N HIS A 69 -2.98 -16.71 0.27
CA HIS A 69 -3.95 -16.97 -0.79
C HIS A 69 -4.21 -18.46 -1.04
N ASN A 70 -3.58 -19.36 -0.25
CA ASN A 70 -3.68 -20.80 -0.45
C ASN A 70 -3.41 -21.21 -1.90
N ILE A 71 -2.26 -20.80 -2.42
CA ILE A 71 -1.70 -21.16 -3.73
C ILE A 71 -0.26 -21.58 -3.58
N ASP A 72 0.27 -22.28 -4.57
CA ASP A 72 1.69 -22.58 -4.66
C ASP A 72 2.37 -21.80 -5.79
N SER A 73 3.69 -21.86 -5.85
CA SER A 73 4.49 -21.14 -6.83
C SER A 73 4.23 -21.59 -8.26
N LEU A 74 4.03 -22.89 -8.47
CA LEU A 74 3.78 -23.45 -9.80
C LEU A 74 2.39 -23.06 -10.32
N GLN A 75 1.40 -23.08 -9.43
CA GLN A 75 0.05 -22.62 -9.75
C GLN A 75 0.05 -21.13 -10.14
N PHE A 76 0.79 -20.30 -9.39
CA PHE A 76 0.92 -18.89 -9.70
C PHE A 76 1.64 -18.67 -11.05
N GLU A 77 2.76 -19.36 -11.28
CA GLU A 77 3.53 -19.24 -12.51
C GLU A 77 2.70 -19.63 -13.75
N ASN A 78 2.06 -20.79 -13.72
CA ASN A 78 1.22 -21.26 -14.83
C ASN A 78 0.01 -20.34 -15.07
N SER A 79 -0.61 -19.82 -14.02
CA SER A 79 -1.74 -18.91 -14.13
C SER A 79 -1.30 -17.56 -14.70
N ASN A 80 -0.17 -17.02 -14.23
CA ASN A 80 0.38 -15.78 -14.74
C ASN A 80 0.77 -15.91 -16.21
N GLU A 81 1.39 -17.00 -16.62
CA GLU A 81 1.73 -17.29 -18.01
C GLU A 81 0.46 -17.33 -18.89
N TYR A 82 -0.58 -18.01 -18.42
CA TYR A 82 -1.88 -18.03 -19.11
C TYR A 82 -2.44 -16.61 -19.33
N TYR A 83 -2.46 -15.78 -18.29
CA TYR A 83 -2.99 -14.44 -18.36
C TYR A 83 -2.14 -13.52 -19.25
N VAL A 84 -0.82 -13.62 -19.21
CA VAL A 84 0.08 -12.84 -20.09
C VAL A 84 -0.20 -13.13 -21.57
N HIS A 85 -0.54 -14.38 -21.94
CA HIS A 85 -0.91 -14.72 -23.31
C HIS A 85 -2.34 -14.30 -23.67
N ASN A 86 -3.16 -13.91 -22.69
CA ASN A 86 -4.52 -13.40 -22.88
C ASN A 86 -4.58 -11.91 -22.53
N VAL A 87 -4.08 -11.08 -23.43
CA VAL A 87 -3.81 -9.64 -23.19
C VAL A 87 -5.06 -8.87 -22.69
N GLU A 88 -6.24 -9.21 -23.18
CA GLU A 88 -7.48 -8.53 -22.76
C GLU A 88 -7.78 -8.80 -21.28
N VAL A 89 -7.69 -10.07 -20.87
CA VAL A 89 -7.90 -10.47 -19.47
C VAL A 89 -6.79 -9.92 -18.58
N TYR A 90 -5.54 -9.97 -19.04
CA TYR A 90 -4.40 -9.42 -18.33
C TYR A 90 -4.59 -7.93 -18.03
N ASN A 91 -4.98 -7.14 -19.03
CA ASN A 91 -5.26 -5.72 -18.86
C ASN A 91 -6.41 -5.48 -17.89
N SER A 92 -7.50 -6.27 -17.96
CA SER A 92 -8.62 -6.19 -17.03
C SER A 92 -8.18 -6.44 -15.58
N ILE A 93 -7.34 -7.46 -15.34
CA ILE A 93 -6.79 -7.76 -14.02
C ILE A 93 -5.98 -6.56 -13.50
N TYR A 94 -5.08 -6.00 -14.30
CA TYR A 94 -4.23 -4.87 -13.88
C TYR A 94 -5.02 -3.59 -13.63
N GLU A 95 -6.05 -3.30 -14.43
CA GLU A 95 -6.96 -2.17 -14.15
C GLU A 95 -7.71 -2.33 -12.83
N ARG A 96 -8.13 -3.55 -12.49
CA ARG A 96 -8.77 -3.84 -11.21
C ARG A 96 -7.79 -3.71 -10.04
N VAL A 97 -6.55 -4.19 -10.20
CA VAL A 97 -5.47 -3.99 -9.22
C VAL A 97 -5.23 -2.51 -8.97
N LYS A 98 -5.05 -1.72 -10.02
CA LYS A 98 -4.84 -0.27 -9.95
C LYS A 98 -5.97 0.43 -9.20
N LYS A 99 -7.22 0.18 -9.60
CA LYS A 99 -8.41 0.74 -8.93
C LYS A 99 -8.46 0.40 -7.43
N SER A 100 -8.15 -0.85 -7.09
CA SER A 100 -8.17 -1.30 -5.71
C SER A 100 -7.08 -0.62 -4.87
N LEU A 101 -5.86 -0.49 -5.40
CA LEU A 101 -4.76 0.22 -4.75
C LEU A 101 -5.07 1.71 -4.55
N GLU A 102 -5.63 2.37 -5.56
CA GLU A 102 -6.05 3.77 -5.46
C GLU A 102 -7.13 3.98 -4.39
N ALA A 103 -8.09 3.05 -4.28
CA ALA A 103 -9.11 3.09 -3.24
C ALA A 103 -8.52 2.90 -1.83
N GLN A 104 -7.61 1.93 -1.66
CA GLN A 104 -6.93 1.68 -0.39
C GLN A 104 -6.05 2.88 0.02
N MET A 105 -5.35 3.49 -0.93
CA MET A 105 -4.54 4.69 -0.68
C MET A 105 -5.38 5.84 -0.16
N LYS A 106 -6.53 6.12 -0.77
CA LYS A 106 -7.46 7.17 -0.31
C LYS A 106 -7.98 6.92 1.11
N ILE A 107 -8.27 5.66 1.45
CA ILE A 107 -8.68 5.28 2.81
C ILE A 107 -7.55 5.56 3.79
N ALA A 108 -6.34 5.08 3.50
CA ALA A 108 -5.17 5.28 4.36
C ALA A 108 -4.83 6.76 4.55
N GLU A 109 -4.93 7.59 3.51
CA GLU A 109 -4.74 9.04 3.59
C GLU A 109 -5.78 9.70 4.52
N SER A 110 -7.05 9.31 4.40
CA SER A 110 -8.12 9.84 5.25
C SER A 110 -7.95 9.44 6.72
N GLU A 111 -7.53 8.22 6.99
CA GLU A 111 -7.24 7.72 8.35
C GLU A 111 -6.06 8.47 8.97
N LEU A 112 -4.99 8.68 8.21
CA LEU A 112 -3.83 9.45 8.64
C LEU A 112 -4.19 10.91 8.97
N GLU A 113 -5.05 11.53 8.17
CA GLU A 113 -5.53 12.89 8.44
C GLU A 113 -6.34 12.98 9.74
N ILE A 114 -7.22 12.00 9.99
CA ILE A 114 -8.00 11.91 11.24
C ILE A 114 -7.06 11.74 12.43
N GLU A 115 -6.06 10.87 12.32
CA GLU A 115 -5.09 10.64 13.39
C GLU A 115 -4.27 11.90 13.70
N ASN A 116 -3.78 12.58 12.67
CA ASN A 116 -3.06 13.83 12.82
C ASN A 116 -3.90 14.92 13.49
N ARG A 117 -5.17 15.08 13.12
CA ARG A 117 -6.09 16.01 13.79
C ARG A 117 -6.29 15.66 15.27
N LYS A 118 -6.40 14.38 15.62
CA LYS A 118 -6.48 13.93 17.02
C LYS A 118 -5.21 14.27 17.80
N LEU A 119 -4.05 14.00 17.23
CA LEU A 119 -2.76 14.33 17.85
C LEU A 119 -2.59 15.81 18.10
N ASP A 120 -2.97 16.67 17.14
CA ASP A 120 -2.91 18.11 17.28
C ASP A 120 -3.86 18.64 18.36
N SER A 121 -5.06 18.06 18.45
CA SER A 121 -6.01 18.38 19.52
C SER A 121 -5.44 18.02 20.89
N LEU A 122 -4.85 16.84 21.05
CA LEU A 122 -4.18 16.41 22.29
C LEU A 122 -3.00 17.30 22.66
N ARG A 123 -2.18 17.71 21.68
CA ARG A 123 -1.07 18.65 21.89
C ARG A 123 -1.55 20.01 22.40
N LYS A 124 -2.65 20.53 21.83
CA LYS A 124 -3.27 21.80 22.27
C LYS A 124 -3.79 21.69 23.70
N ILE A 125 -4.47 20.61 24.06
CA ILE A 125 -4.97 20.36 25.43
C ILE A 125 -3.79 20.30 26.42
N LYS A 126 -2.74 19.54 26.11
CA LYS A 126 -1.55 19.42 26.95
C LYS A 126 -0.85 20.76 27.15
N LYS A 127 -0.71 21.57 26.08
CA LYS A 127 -0.14 22.91 26.15
C LYS A 127 -0.95 23.84 27.05
N ASN A 128 -2.28 23.85 26.88
CA ASN A 128 -3.17 24.67 27.71
C ASN A 128 -3.13 24.25 29.19
N SER A 129 -3.14 22.95 29.47
CA SER A 129 -3.03 22.43 30.83
C SER A 129 -1.72 22.82 31.51
N SER A 130 -0.59 22.76 30.79
CA SER A 130 0.72 23.17 31.33
C SER A 130 0.79 24.68 31.61
N ILE A 131 0.15 25.51 30.79
CA ILE A 131 0.05 26.96 31.00
C ILE A 131 -0.81 27.26 32.23
N LEU A 132 -1.95 26.60 32.41
CA LEU A 132 -2.82 26.80 33.58
C LEU A 132 -2.11 26.43 34.88
N ILE A 133 -1.41 25.28 34.91
CA ILE A 133 -0.64 24.84 36.09
C ILE A 133 0.46 25.87 36.43
N SER A 134 1.16 26.39 35.42
CA SER A 134 2.21 27.40 35.65
C SER A 134 1.66 28.73 36.19
N VAL A 135 0.50 29.18 35.69
CA VAL A 135 -0.18 30.39 36.15
C VAL A 135 -0.64 30.28 37.61
N ASP A 136 -1.25 29.14 37.95
CA ASP A 136 -1.73 28.90 39.31
C ASP A 136 -0.59 28.77 40.30
N THR A 137 0.53 28.16 39.91
CA THR A 137 1.77 28.10 40.72
C THR A 137 2.33 29.49 40.97
N LEU A 138 2.40 30.33 39.94
CA LEU A 138 2.87 31.71 40.07
C LEU A 138 1.97 32.58 40.97
N LYS A 139 0.63 32.40 40.84
CA LYS A 139 -0.34 33.09 41.74
C LYS A 139 -0.15 32.65 43.19
N GLY A 140 0.04 31.33 43.41
CA GLY A 140 0.30 30.79 44.76
C GLY A 140 1.59 31.34 45.37
N LEU A 141 2.68 31.43 44.60
CA LEU A 141 3.94 32.02 45.04
C LEU A 141 3.79 33.51 45.36
N ARG A 142 3.12 34.27 44.49
CA ARG A 142 2.87 35.72 44.73
C ARG A 142 2.07 35.96 46.00
N LYS A 143 1.08 35.11 46.31
CA LYS A 143 0.28 35.21 47.56
C LYS A 143 1.12 34.91 48.80
N ARG A 144 2.05 33.94 48.75
CA ARG A 144 2.97 33.61 49.83
C ARG A 144 3.98 34.75 50.09
N LEU A 145 4.54 35.34 49.03
CA LEU A 145 5.48 36.45 49.16
C LEU A 145 4.80 37.72 49.75
N LYS A 146 3.59 38.05 49.35
CA LYS A 146 2.83 39.14 49.97
C LYS A 146 2.59 38.91 51.45
N LYS A 147 2.19 37.70 51.88
CA LYS A 147 1.96 37.36 53.30
C LYS A 147 3.24 37.50 54.13
N ASN A 148 4.41 37.14 53.59
CA ASN A 148 5.66 37.24 54.31
C ASN A 148 6.13 38.71 54.46
N VAL A 149 5.86 39.60 53.49
CA VAL A 149 6.19 41.02 53.57
C VAL A 149 5.34 41.71 54.63
N ASP A 150 4.03 41.38 54.73
CA ASP A 150 3.14 41.99 55.70
C ASP A 150 3.44 41.53 57.16
N THR A 151 4.13 40.39 57.35
CA THR A 151 4.55 39.89 58.69
C THR A 151 5.89 40.42 59.16
N THR A 152 6.67 41.09 58.31
CA THR A 152 8.02 41.60 58.67
C THR A 152 8.03 43.10 59.00
N VAL A 153 6.88 43.77 58.90
CA VAL A 153 6.71 45.23 59.13
C VAL A 153 6.01 45.55 60.45
N GLN A 154 5.77 44.55 61.32
CA GLN A 154 5.36 44.73 62.71
C GLN A 154 6.54 44.45 63.63
#